data_5e956631c500a0b50a259d46922cfd7d
#
_entry.id   5e956631c500a0b50a259d46922cfd7d
#
_cell.length_a   1.000
_cell.length_b   1.000
_cell.length_c   1.000
_cell.angle_alpha   90.00
_cell.angle_beta   90.00
_cell.angle_gamma   90.00
#
_symmetry.space_group_name_H-M   'P 1'
#
loop_
_entity.id
_entity.type
_entity.pdbx_description
1 polymer ?
#
loop_
_entity_poly.entity_id
_entity_poly.type
_entity_poly.pdbx_seq_one_letter_code
_entity_poly.pdbx_strand_id
1 'polypeptide(L)'
;MAAFDVQDCVAVQHAELKRQQADIARERQALEQERATLERDLASTGAGREALAAKLSRPALQLFEHVARQRKGLAVAEARDGHCMVCHVRLRPQVFNDVRRNDSLIQCESCLRILYFAATPATADGVTPSAQ
;
A
#
# COMPACT_ATOMS: atom_id res chain seq x y z
N MET A 1 63.68 20.62 -0.71
CA MET A 1 62.76 19.91 0.20
C MET A 1 61.79 20.95 0.77
N ALA A 2 60.54 20.97 0.31
CA ALA A 2 59.55 21.86 0.86
C ALA A 2 59.22 21.39 2.29
N ALA A 3 59.38 22.28 3.27
CA ALA A 3 58.95 22.02 4.64
C ALA A 3 57.43 21.84 4.62
N PHE A 4 56.97 20.65 4.99
CA PHE A 4 55.54 20.35 5.12
C PHE A 4 55.02 21.18 6.31
N ASP A 5 54.30 22.24 6.02
CA ASP A 5 53.81 23.12 7.06
C ASP A 5 52.59 22.44 7.75
N VAL A 6 52.78 22.09 9.01
CA VAL A 6 51.71 21.48 9.85
C VAL A 6 50.48 22.37 9.91
N GLN A 7 50.63 23.68 9.79
CA GLN A 7 49.52 24.64 9.79
C GLN A 7 48.64 24.50 8.57
N ASP A 8 49.23 24.27 7.39
CA ASP A 8 48.47 24.02 6.16
C ASP A 8 47.65 22.71 6.24
N CYS A 9 48.25 21.66 6.83
CA CYS A 9 47.57 20.39 7.04
C CYS A 9 46.35 20.54 7.99
N VAL A 10 46.49 21.28 9.08
CA VAL A 10 45.41 21.56 10.02
C VAL A 10 44.29 22.39 9.37
N ALA A 11 44.67 23.37 8.54
CA ALA A 11 43.68 24.20 7.83
C ALA A 11 42.84 23.37 6.86
N VAL A 12 43.46 22.45 6.12
CA VAL A 12 42.74 21.52 5.22
C VAL A 12 41.81 20.61 6.00
N GLN A 13 42.25 20.02 7.11
CA GLN A 13 41.39 19.19 7.95
C GLN A 13 40.18 19.96 8.54
N HIS A 14 40.43 21.21 8.96
CA HIS A 14 39.35 22.08 9.46
C HIS A 14 38.31 22.40 8.37
N ALA A 15 38.78 22.66 7.16
CA ALA A 15 37.87 22.90 6.03
C ALA A 15 37.01 21.66 5.70
N GLU A 16 37.63 20.49 5.74
CA GLU A 16 36.94 19.21 5.51
C GLU A 16 35.92 18.93 6.60
N LEU A 17 36.27 19.11 7.88
CA LEU A 17 35.34 18.97 8.99
C LEU A 17 34.14 19.91 8.86
N LYS A 18 34.34 21.16 8.47
CA LYS A 18 33.21 22.10 8.23
C LYS A 18 32.32 21.65 7.11
N ARG A 19 32.86 21.09 6.02
CA ARG A 19 32.04 20.51 4.93
C ARG A 19 31.22 19.35 5.42
N GLN A 20 31.84 18.39 6.12
CA GLN A 20 31.14 17.23 6.67
C GLN A 20 30.02 17.63 7.65
N GLN A 21 30.29 18.61 8.51
CA GLN A 21 29.29 19.16 9.44
C GLN A 21 28.10 19.78 8.68
N ALA A 22 28.37 20.54 7.61
CA ALA A 22 27.33 21.14 6.79
C ALA A 22 26.51 20.07 6.01
N ASP A 23 27.16 19.01 5.55
CA ASP A 23 26.50 17.91 4.86
C ASP A 23 25.61 17.14 5.83
N ILE A 24 26.10 16.80 7.02
CA ILE A 24 25.29 16.15 8.07
C ILE A 24 24.11 17.02 8.48
N ALA A 25 24.29 18.33 8.60
CA ALA A 25 23.20 19.23 8.95
C ALA A 25 22.10 19.24 7.86
N ARG A 26 22.49 19.22 6.59
CA ARG A 26 21.55 19.12 5.46
C ARG A 26 20.80 17.79 5.44
N GLU A 27 21.51 16.69 5.64
CA GLU A 27 20.90 15.37 5.70
C GLU A 27 19.91 15.24 6.87
N ARG A 28 20.28 15.73 8.06
CA ARG A 28 19.36 15.77 9.21
C ARG A 28 18.10 16.56 8.92
N GLN A 29 18.23 17.72 8.32
CA GLN A 29 17.09 18.56 7.97
C GLN A 29 16.19 17.87 6.93
N ALA A 30 16.77 17.21 5.93
CA ALA A 30 16.00 16.44 4.95
C ALA A 30 15.23 15.27 5.60
N LEU A 31 15.89 14.51 6.48
CA LEU A 31 15.27 13.40 7.21
C LEU A 31 14.16 13.88 8.16
N GLU A 32 14.33 15.01 8.83
CA GLU A 32 13.27 15.59 9.66
C GLU A 32 12.05 16.01 8.85
N GLN A 33 12.26 16.56 7.66
CA GLN A 33 11.15 16.92 6.75
C GLN A 33 10.43 15.67 6.24
N GLU A 34 11.18 14.65 5.85
CA GLU A 34 10.59 13.37 5.42
C GLU A 34 9.81 12.70 6.55
N ARG A 35 10.38 12.66 7.75
CA ARG A 35 9.69 12.14 8.94
C ARG A 35 8.38 12.87 9.21
N ALA A 36 8.41 14.22 9.20
CA ALA A 36 7.22 15.03 9.43
C ALA A 36 6.14 14.83 8.34
N THR A 37 6.55 14.53 7.12
CA THR A 37 5.62 14.18 6.02
C THR A 37 4.98 12.81 6.26
N LEU A 38 5.79 11.80 6.56
CA LEU A 38 5.32 10.45 6.87
C LEU A 38 4.39 10.41 8.10
N GLU A 39 4.69 11.18 9.15
CA GLU A 39 3.84 11.27 10.34
C GLU A 39 2.47 11.89 10.01
N ARG A 40 2.42 12.90 9.14
CA ARG A 40 1.16 13.48 8.65
C ARG A 40 0.36 12.49 7.80
N ASP A 41 1.02 11.76 6.91
CA ASP A 41 0.38 10.77 6.06
C ASP A 41 -0.17 9.60 6.89
N LEU A 42 0.57 9.15 7.88
CA LEU A 42 0.10 8.14 8.85
C LEU A 42 -1.10 8.62 9.63
N ALA A 43 -1.09 9.85 10.12
CA ALA A 43 -2.22 10.42 10.86
C ALA A 43 -3.47 10.55 9.97
N SER A 44 -3.32 11.01 8.73
CA SER A 44 -4.43 11.18 7.80
C SER A 44 -5.03 9.84 7.36
N THR A 45 -4.18 8.86 7.05
CA THR A 45 -4.64 7.50 6.68
C THR A 45 -5.24 6.77 7.88
N GLY A 46 -4.69 6.96 9.08
CA GLY A 46 -5.24 6.43 10.33
C GLY A 46 -6.65 6.95 10.61
N ALA A 47 -6.83 8.27 10.53
CA ALA A 47 -8.14 8.90 10.71
C ALA A 47 -9.16 8.44 9.65
N GLY A 48 -8.74 8.32 8.38
CA GLY A 48 -9.56 7.77 7.30
C GLY A 48 -9.97 6.33 7.57
N ARG A 49 -9.05 5.49 8.05
CA ARG A 49 -9.34 4.10 8.44
C ARG A 49 -10.36 4.02 9.57
N GLU A 50 -10.20 4.83 10.62
CA GLU A 50 -11.13 4.86 11.75
C GLU A 50 -12.53 5.30 11.32
N ALA A 51 -12.63 6.32 10.47
CA ALA A 51 -13.90 6.80 9.95
C ALA A 51 -14.62 5.73 9.10
N LEU A 52 -13.88 4.92 8.34
CA LEU A 52 -14.44 3.80 7.58
C LEU A 52 -14.81 2.63 8.50
N ALA A 53 -13.98 2.31 9.48
CA ALA A 53 -14.24 1.24 10.44
C ALA A 53 -15.50 1.51 11.28
N ALA A 54 -15.77 2.77 11.62
CA ALA A 54 -16.98 3.17 12.34
C ALA A 54 -18.28 2.93 11.54
N LYS A 55 -18.19 2.87 10.21
CA LYS A 55 -19.34 2.59 9.32
C LYS A 55 -19.59 1.09 9.13
N LEU A 56 -18.65 0.24 9.51
CA LEU A 56 -18.77 -1.21 9.35
C LEU A 56 -19.43 -1.84 10.57
N SER A 57 -20.14 -2.94 10.34
CA SER A 57 -20.63 -3.78 11.43
C SER A 57 -19.47 -4.44 12.18
N ARG A 58 -19.61 -4.63 13.49
CA ARG A 58 -18.59 -5.30 14.31
C ARG A 58 -18.13 -6.66 13.76
N PRO A 59 -19.04 -7.55 13.30
CA PRO A 59 -18.64 -8.83 12.73
C PRO A 59 -17.79 -8.68 11.47
N ALA A 60 -18.14 -7.72 10.61
CA ALA A 60 -17.38 -7.45 9.38
C ALA A 60 -15.96 -6.96 9.69
N LEU A 61 -15.81 -6.06 10.66
CA LEU A 61 -14.51 -5.55 11.07
C LEU A 61 -13.64 -6.64 11.69
N GLN A 62 -14.21 -7.47 12.55
CA GLN A 62 -13.51 -8.60 13.17
C GLN A 62 -13.03 -9.61 12.12
N LEU A 63 -13.87 -9.95 11.14
CA LEU A 63 -13.51 -10.82 10.03
C LEU A 63 -12.36 -10.24 9.22
N PHE A 64 -12.46 -8.96 8.87
CA PHE A 64 -11.41 -8.24 8.15
C PHE A 64 -10.08 -8.26 8.90
N GLU A 65 -10.07 -7.92 10.18
CA GLU A 65 -8.86 -7.91 10.99
C GLU A 65 -8.26 -9.30 11.18
N HIS A 66 -9.10 -10.32 11.33
CA HIS A 66 -8.65 -11.70 11.44
C HIS A 66 -7.92 -12.14 10.16
N VAL A 67 -8.54 -11.93 9.01
CA VAL A 67 -7.94 -12.27 7.71
C VAL A 67 -6.69 -11.43 7.43
N ALA A 68 -6.71 -10.14 7.75
CA ALA A 68 -5.57 -9.25 7.56
C ALA A 68 -4.33 -9.72 8.33
N ARG A 69 -4.50 -10.13 9.58
CA ARG A 69 -3.40 -10.70 10.40
C ARG A 69 -2.82 -11.96 9.77
N GLN A 70 -3.67 -12.85 9.27
CA GLN A 70 -3.22 -14.12 8.66
C GLN A 70 -2.59 -13.93 7.28
N ARG A 71 -2.97 -12.89 6.55
CA ARG A 71 -2.61 -12.67 5.14
C ARG A 71 -1.73 -11.44 4.91
N LYS A 72 -0.89 -11.08 5.88
CA LYS A 72 0.10 -9.98 5.80
C LYS A 72 -0.52 -8.63 5.40
N GLY A 73 -1.70 -8.32 5.92
CA GLY A 73 -2.42 -7.07 5.67
C GLY A 73 -3.38 -7.11 4.48
N LEU A 74 -3.29 -8.10 3.58
CA LEU A 74 -4.18 -8.21 2.43
C LEU A 74 -5.39 -9.09 2.72
N ALA A 75 -6.46 -8.49 3.25
CA ALA A 75 -7.68 -9.21 3.66
C ALA A 75 -8.72 -9.35 2.56
N VAL A 76 -8.71 -8.47 1.57
CA VAL A 76 -9.74 -8.38 0.52
C VAL A 76 -9.15 -8.80 -0.82
N ALA A 77 -9.94 -9.50 -1.63
CA ALA A 77 -9.55 -9.97 -2.96
C ALA A 77 -10.66 -9.71 -3.97
N GLU A 78 -10.31 -9.21 -5.13
CA GLU A 78 -11.25 -9.05 -6.23
C GLU A 78 -11.59 -10.42 -6.85
N ALA A 79 -12.88 -10.63 -7.14
CA ALA A 79 -13.35 -11.75 -7.94
C ALA A 79 -13.64 -11.27 -9.38
N ARG A 80 -12.87 -11.78 -10.34
CA ARG A 80 -13.01 -11.44 -11.75
C ARG A 80 -13.04 -12.72 -12.59
N ASP A 81 -13.91 -12.78 -13.59
CA ASP A 81 -14.01 -13.90 -14.53
C ASP A 81 -14.10 -15.30 -13.87
N GLY A 82 -14.76 -15.35 -12.72
CA GLY A 82 -14.90 -16.59 -11.97
C GLY A 82 -13.64 -17.02 -11.20
N HIS A 83 -12.66 -16.14 -11.04
CA HIS A 83 -11.42 -16.41 -10.31
C HIS A 83 -11.18 -15.39 -9.19
N CYS A 84 -10.52 -15.84 -8.14
CA CYS A 84 -9.97 -14.96 -7.11
C CYS A 84 -8.66 -14.36 -7.64
N MET A 85 -8.58 -13.04 -7.76
CA MET A 85 -7.40 -12.36 -8.36
C MET A 85 -6.14 -12.41 -7.50
N VAL A 86 -6.21 -12.91 -6.27
CA VAL A 86 -5.03 -13.01 -5.39
C VAL A 86 -4.45 -14.41 -5.34
N CYS A 87 -5.28 -15.46 -5.25
CA CYS A 87 -4.81 -16.85 -5.25
C CYS A 87 -5.01 -17.57 -6.58
N HIS A 88 -5.66 -16.93 -7.56
CA HIS A 88 -5.93 -17.42 -8.93
C HIS A 88 -6.72 -18.73 -9.00
N VAL A 89 -7.37 -19.11 -7.91
CA VAL A 89 -8.23 -20.29 -7.86
C VAL A 89 -9.58 -19.95 -8.46
N ARG A 90 -10.11 -20.89 -9.24
CA ARG A 90 -11.44 -20.78 -9.83
C ARG A 90 -12.51 -20.90 -8.73
N LEU A 91 -13.41 -19.94 -8.70
CA LEU A 91 -14.55 -19.92 -7.80
C LEU A 91 -15.69 -20.77 -8.38
N ARG A 92 -16.47 -21.40 -7.51
CA ARG A 92 -17.69 -22.08 -7.97
C ARG A 92 -18.64 -21.04 -8.60
N PRO A 93 -19.33 -21.38 -9.69
CA PRO A 93 -20.23 -20.42 -10.37
C PRO A 93 -21.26 -19.79 -9.44
N GLN A 94 -21.76 -20.54 -8.48
CA GLN A 94 -22.73 -20.08 -7.50
C GLN A 94 -22.11 -19.03 -6.56
N VAL A 95 -20.92 -19.30 -6.03
CA VAL A 95 -20.17 -18.37 -5.18
C VAL A 95 -19.83 -17.08 -5.94
N PHE A 96 -19.40 -17.19 -7.20
CA PHE A 96 -19.12 -16.02 -8.03
C PHE A 96 -20.36 -15.17 -8.29
N ASN A 97 -21.52 -15.80 -8.53
CA ASN A 97 -22.78 -15.09 -8.70
C ASN A 97 -23.20 -14.35 -7.41
N ASP A 98 -23.00 -14.97 -6.26
CA ASP A 98 -23.30 -14.35 -4.97
C ASP A 98 -22.34 -13.17 -4.68
N VAL A 99 -21.06 -13.31 -5.00
CA VAL A 99 -20.07 -12.21 -4.88
C VAL A 99 -20.44 -11.02 -5.79
N ARG A 100 -20.97 -11.27 -6.99
CA ARG A 100 -21.40 -10.20 -7.91
C ARG A 100 -22.52 -9.33 -7.37
N ARG A 101 -23.35 -9.84 -6.46
CA ARG A 101 -24.41 -9.08 -5.80
C ARG A 101 -23.87 -8.12 -4.75
N ASN A 102 -22.70 -8.42 -4.19
CA ASN A 102 -22.09 -7.65 -3.08
C ASN A 102 -23.01 -7.47 -1.85
N ASP A 103 -23.95 -8.38 -1.64
CA ASP A 103 -24.95 -8.29 -0.56
C ASP A 103 -24.44 -8.89 0.76
N SER A 104 -23.43 -9.75 0.69
CA SER A 104 -22.90 -10.50 1.83
C SER A 104 -21.38 -10.62 1.79
N LEU A 105 -20.79 -10.83 2.97
CA LEU A 105 -19.35 -11.09 3.09
C LEU A 105 -19.07 -12.55 2.74
N ILE A 106 -18.47 -12.77 1.59
CA ILE A 106 -18.11 -14.09 1.09
C ILE A 106 -16.59 -14.23 1.12
N GLN A 107 -16.10 -15.36 1.64
CA GLN A 107 -14.69 -15.66 1.66
C GLN A 107 -14.32 -16.63 0.53
N CYS A 108 -13.12 -16.46 -0.01
CA CYS A 108 -12.54 -17.42 -0.94
C CYS A 108 -12.28 -18.77 -0.25
N GLU A 109 -12.75 -19.87 -0.80
CA GLU A 109 -12.58 -21.21 -0.23
C GLU A 109 -11.11 -21.64 -0.11
N SER A 110 -10.24 -21.08 -0.93
CA SER A 110 -8.80 -21.43 -0.93
C SER A 110 -7.96 -20.52 -0.05
N CYS A 111 -8.08 -19.20 -0.21
CA CYS A 111 -7.21 -18.27 0.50
C CYS A 111 -7.86 -17.54 1.68
N LEU A 112 -9.16 -17.77 1.93
CA LEU A 112 -9.97 -17.21 3.01
C LEU A 112 -10.09 -15.67 3.00
N ARG A 113 -9.63 -15.01 1.94
CA ARG A 113 -9.81 -13.56 1.79
C ARG A 113 -11.26 -13.23 1.48
N ILE A 114 -11.67 -12.06 1.90
CA ILE A 114 -13.01 -11.53 1.63
C ILE A 114 -13.08 -11.17 0.15
N LEU A 115 -14.04 -11.74 -0.56
CA LEU A 115 -14.25 -11.51 -1.98
C LEU A 115 -15.17 -10.30 -2.20
N TYR A 116 -14.84 -9.49 -3.18
CA TYR A 116 -15.71 -8.43 -3.70
C TYR A 116 -15.71 -8.43 -5.22
N PHE A 117 -16.76 -7.92 -5.81
CA PHE A 117 -16.86 -7.72 -7.25
C PHE A 117 -16.80 -6.23 -7.57
N ALA A 118 -15.77 -5.81 -8.29
CA ALA A 118 -15.72 -4.48 -8.87
C ALA A 118 -16.49 -4.52 -10.21
N ALA A 119 -17.65 -3.88 -10.26
CA ALA A 119 -18.29 -3.62 -11.53
C ALA A 119 -17.38 -2.66 -12.30
N THR A 120 -16.59 -3.18 -13.23
CA THR A 120 -15.88 -2.34 -14.20
C THR A 120 -16.94 -1.55 -14.94
N PRO A 121 -16.90 -0.21 -14.99
CA PRO A 121 -17.69 0.50 -15.98
C PRO A 121 -17.29 -0.08 -17.32
N ALA A 122 -18.27 -0.62 -18.05
CA ALA A 122 -18.06 -1.14 -19.39
C ALA A 122 -17.36 -0.05 -20.19
N THR A 123 -16.07 -0.22 -20.47
CA THR A 123 -15.42 0.52 -21.54
C THR A 123 -16.17 0.15 -22.79
N ALA A 124 -16.92 1.13 -23.29
CA ALA A 124 -17.59 1.05 -24.58
C ALA A 124 -16.50 1.06 -25.67
N ASP A 125 -15.89 -0.10 -25.88
CA ASP A 125 -15.18 -0.38 -27.11
C ASP A 125 -16.04 -1.37 -27.89
N GLY A 126 -16.95 -0.74 -28.67
CA GLY A 126 -17.69 -1.43 -29.71
C GLY A 126 -16.73 -1.95 -30.79
N VAL A 127 -16.46 -3.24 -30.73
CA VAL A 127 -16.04 -3.99 -31.91
C VAL A 127 -17.19 -4.91 -32.28
N THR A 128 -18.02 -4.44 -33.18
CA THR A 128 -18.91 -5.28 -33.96
C THR A 128 -18.04 -6.20 -34.85
N PRO A 129 -18.15 -7.54 -34.75
CA PRO A 129 -17.64 -8.39 -35.83
C PRO A 129 -18.65 -8.31 -36.98
N SER A 130 -18.24 -7.69 -38.07
CA SER A 130 -18.91 -7.79 -39.35
C SER A 130 -18.98 -9.25 -39.78
N ALA A 131 -20.20 -9.70 -40.02
CA ALA A 131 -20.48 -10.96 -40.71
C ALA A 131 -20.00 -10.88 -42.18
N GLN A 132 -19.26 -11.88 -42.62
CA GLN A 132 -19.32 -12.43 -44.00
C GLN A 132 -19.11 -13.92 -43.91
#